data_c46a46d65d8eb7e7222aa54dd7cf8337
#
_entry.id   c46a46d65d8eb7e7222aa54dd7cf8337
#
_cell.length_a   1.000
_cell.length_b   1.000
_cell.length_c   1.000
_cell.angle_alpha   90.00
_cell.angle_beta   90.00
_cell.angle_gamma   90.00
#
_symmetry.space_group_name_H-M   'P 1'
#
loop_
_entity.id
_entity.type
_entity.pdbx_description
1 polymer ?
#
loop_
_entity_poly.entity_id
_entity_poly.type
_entity_poly.pdbx_seq_one_letter_code
_entity_poly.pdbx_strand_id
1 'polypeptide(L)'
;VDHLKVGQTVLDDKGIMGQLINVYPHSSRIMLLSDKEHSLSVRLERTGMRAIVSGTGDLGRLKMEYVPTSANIQVGDKVFSSGLGEHFPAGYLVGTVSKVSRHTSGEFAEIDVRPAAQLASGHHVVVLFSESLAKEQPNANR
;
A
#
# COMPACT_ATOMS: atom_id res chain seq x y z
N VAL A 1 11.19 10.06 17.28
CA VAL A 1 11.45 11.23 16.44
C VAL A 1 12.76 11.07 15.73
N ASP A 2 13.80 10.78 16.51
CA ASP A 2 15.13 10.66 15.93
C ASP A 2 15.27 9.44 15.04
N HIS A 3 14.31 8.55 15.11
CA HIS A 3 14.39 7.29 14.40
C HIS A 3 13.56 7.28 13.12
N LEU A 4 12.85 8.35 12.83
CA LEU A 4 12.05 8.42 11.62
C LEU A 4 12.94 8.66 10.42
N LYS A 5 12.66 7.96 9.36
CA LYS A 5 13.44 8.06 8.13
C LYS A 5 12.52 8.04 6.92
N VAL A 6 12.95 8.75 5.89
CA VAL A 6 12.25 8.73 4.61
C VAL A 6 12.17 7.29 4.11
N GLY A 7 11.01 6.92 3.61
CA GLY A 7 10.77 5.59 3.08
C GLY A 7 10.09 4.64 4.05
N GLN A 8 10.01 5.01 5.32
CA GLN A 8 9.36 4.13 6.29
C GLN A 8 7.86 4.04 6.04
N THR A 9 7.32 2.86 6.26
CA THR A 9 5.90 2.59 6.12
C THR A 9 5.14 3.18 7.30
N VAL A 10 4.04 3.83 7.01
CA VAL A 10 3.17 4.41 8.03
C VAL A 10 1.88 3.61 8.05
N LEU A 11 1.51 3.16 9.24
CA LEU A 11 0.32 2.35 9.46
C LEU A 11 -0.60 3.06 10.44
N ASP A 12 -1.91 2.80 10.32
CA ASP A 12 -2.82 3.03 11.43
C ASP A 12 -3.25 1.66 11.96
N ASP A 13 -4.27 1.62 12.80
CA ASP A 13 -4.70 0.36 13.41
C ASP A 13 -5.39 -0.59 12.43
N LYS A 14 -5.60 -0.17 11.19
CA LYS A 14 -6.33 -0.98 10.22
C LYS A 14 -5.49 -1.40 9.01
N GLY A 15 -4.46 -0.65 8.68
CA GLY A 15 -3.65 -1.03 7.54
C GLY A 15 -2.64 0.04 7.18
N ILE A 16 -2.08 -0.08 5.99
CA ILE A 16 -1.06 0.85 5.52
C ILE A 16 -1.72 2.17 5.12
N MET A 17 -1.20 3.26 5.66
CA MET A 17 -1.62 4.60 5.27
C MET A 17 -0.77 5.16 4.15
N GLY A 18 0.53 4.91 4.17
CA GLY A 18 1.43 5.49 3.21
C GLY A 18 2.87 5.35 3.65
N GLN A 19 3.66 6.34 3.30
CA GLN A 19 5.10 6.26 3.41
C GLN A 19 5.65 7.65 3.75
N LEU A 20 6.64 7.70 4.62
CA LEU A 20 7.30 8.96 4.95
C LEU A 20 8.11 9.43 3.75
N ILE A 21 7.89 10.66 3.33
CA ILE A 21 8.65 11.23 2.22
C ILE A 21 9.57 12.36 2.68
N ASN A 22 9.26 12.98 3.83
CA ASN A 22 10.12 14.00 4.42
C ASN A 22 10.08 13.86 5.92
N VAL A 23 11.22 14.07 6.56
CA VAL A 23 11.31 14.06 8.00
C VAL A 23 12.05 15.32 8.41
N TYR A 24 11.39 16.14 9.23
CA TYR A 24 11.94 17.38 9.74
C TYR A 24 12.05 17.31 11.26
N PRO A 25 12.78 18.22 11.90
CA PRO A 25 12.95 18.13 13.35
C PRO A 25 11.65 18.08 14.15
N HIS A 26 10.62 18.77 13.67
CA HIS A 26 9.37 18.86 14.42
C HIS A 26 8.16 18.42 13.64
N SER A 27 8.36 17.83 12.47
CA SER A 27 7.23 17.40 11.65
C SER A 27 7.72 16.39 10.62
N SER A 28 6.76 15.80 9.93
CA SER A 28 7.10 14.89 8.83
C SER A 28 5.96 14.94 7.81
N ARG A 29 6.27 14.50 6.61
CA ARG A 29 5.27 14.42 5.54
C ARG A 29 5.10 12.98 5.13
N ILE A 30 3.86 12.62 4.90
CA ILE A 30 3.48 11.27 4.50
C ILE A 30 2.87 11.35 3.11
N MET A 31 3.32 10.49 2.20
CA MET A 31 2.60 10.30 0.95
C MET A 31 1.59 9.20 1.18
N LEU A 32 0.32 9.54 1.11
CA LEU A 32 -0.75 8.58 1.34
C LEU A 32 -0.87 7.63 0.16
N LEU A 33 -1.42 6.46 0.41
CA LEU A 33 -1.66 5.49 -0.66
C LEU A 33 -2.54 6.06 -1.76
N SER A 34 -3.43 6.99 -1.40
CA SER A 34 -4.36 7.59 -2.36
C SER A 34 -3.73 8.63 -3.25
N ASP A 35 -2.51 9.07 -2.97
CA ASP A 35 -1.84 10.05 -3.81
C ASP A 35 -1.60 9.48 -5.19
N LYS A 36 -1.87 10.29 -6.23
CA LYS A 36 -1.75 9.83 -7.61
C LYS A 36 -0.34 9.41 -7.97
N GLU A 37 0.65 9.92 -7.25
CA GLU A 37 2.04 9.59 -7.51
C GLU A 37 2.48 8.32 -6.80
N HIS A 38 1.60 7.72 -6.00
CA HIS A 38 1.97 6.58 -5.17
C HIS A 38 1.52 5.28 -5.81
N SER A 39 2.39 4.28 -5.75
CA SER A 39 2.02 2.92 -6.13
C SER A 39 2.82 1.95 -5.27
N LEU A 40 2.28 0.75 -5.10
CA LEU A 40 2.97 -0.29 -4.37
C LEU A 40 2.57 -1.65 -4.92
N SER A 41 3.47 -2.62 -4.72
CA SER A 41 3.24 -3.99 -5.14
C SER A 41 2.42 -4.71 -4.09
N VAL A 42 1.41 -5.45 -4.53
CA VAL A 42 0.48 -6.13 -3.65
C VAL A 42 0.25 -7.55 -4.12
N ARG A 43 -0.42 -8.31 -3.26
CA ARG A 43 -0.93 -9.63 -3.63
C ARG A 43 -2.31 -9.80 -3.03
N LEU A 44 -3.13 -10.58 -3.71
CA LEU A 44 -4.42 -10.97 -3.18
C LEU A 44 -4.22 -12.11 -2.19
N GLU A 45 -4.94 -12.04 -1.08
CA GLU A 45 -4.86 -13.10 -0.08
C GLU A 45 -5.40 -14.42 -0.62
N ARG A 46 -6.53 -14.36 -1.30
CA ARG A 46 -7.24 -15.56 -1.71
C ARG A 46 -6.48 -16.37 -2.76
N THR A 47 -5.89 -15.71 -3.73
CA THR A 47 -5.27 -16.41 -4.88
C THR A 47 -3.76 -16.29 -4.94
N GLY A 48 -3.20 -15.33 -4.20
CA GLY A 48 -1.78 -15.03 -4.32
C GLY A 48 -1.41 -14.20 -5.54
N MET A 49 -2.40 -13.78 -6.33
CA MET A 49 -2.13 -13.00 -7.53
C MET A 49 -1.44 -11.69 -7.16
N ARG A 50 -0.42 -11.33 -7.90
CA ARG A 50 0.33 -10.11 -7.66
C ARG A 50 -0.11 -9.03 -8.62
N ALA A 51 -0.07 -7.79 -8.14
CA ALA A 51 -0.47 -6.64 -8.94
C ALA A 51 0.14 -5.39 -8.33
N ILE A 52 -0.19 -4.25 -8.94
CA ILE A 52 0.25 -2.95 -8.44
C ILE A 52 -1.00 -2.14 -8.13
N VAL A 53 -1.00 -1.49 -6.98
CA VAL A 53 -2.09 -0.61 -6.56
C VAL A 53 -1.58 0.81 -6.59
N SER A 54 -2.34 1.70 -7.23
CA SER A 54 -1.99 3.10 -7.38
C SER A 54 -3.07 3.99 -6.78
N GLY A 55 -2.66 5.17 -6.35
CA GLY A 55 -3.60 6.16 -5.86
C GLY A 55 -4.38 6.82 -6.99
N THR A 56 -5.58 7.28 -6.67
CA THR A 56 -6.46 7.94 -7.63
C THR A 56 -6.64 9.42 -7.35
N GLY A 57 -6.14 9.88 -6.19
CA GLY A 57 -6.40 11.22 -5.69
C GLY A 57 -7.62 11.28 -4.79
N ASP A 58 -8.38 10.20 -4.72
CA ASP A 58 -9.56 10.10 -3.86
C ASP A 58 -9.17 9.29 -2.63
N LEU A 59 -9.40 9.84 -1.43
CA LEU A 59 -8.95 9.21 -0.19
C LEU A 59 -9.63 7.88 0.08
N GLY A 60 -10.73 7.61 -0.54
CA GLY A 60 -11.46 6.37 -0.34
C GLY A 60 -11.31 5.34 -1.44
N ARG A 61 -10.46 5.61 -2.43
CA ARG A 61 -10.37 4.73 -3.59
C ARG A 61 -8.96 4.64 -4.12
N LEU A 62 -8.50 3.41 -4.25
CA LEU A 62 -7.27 3.08 -4.96
C LEU A 62 -7.65 2.26 -6.18
N LYS A 63 -6.73 2.09 -7.10
CA LYS A 63 -7.01 1.24 -8.25
C LYS A 63 -5.88 0.23 -8.43
N MET A 64 -6.25 -0.93 -8.94
CA MET A 64 -5.28 -1.98 -9.23
C MET A 64 -4.98 -1.92 -10.72
N GLU A 65 -3.70 -1.86 -11.07
CA GLU A 65 -3.27 -1.62 -12.44
C GLU A 65 -3.05 -2.93 -13.18
N TYR A 66 -3.35 -2.91 -14.45
CA TYR A 66 -2.96 -3.95 -15.41
C TYR A 66 -3.47 -5.35 -15.05
N VAL A 67 -4.66 -5.43 -14.50
CA VAL A 67 -5.27 -6.72 -14.16
C VAL A 67 -5.97 -7.25 -15.42
N PRO A 68 -5.57 -8.42 -15.93
CA PRO A 68 -6.24 -8.95 -17.12
C PRO A 68 -7.72 -9.23 -16.85
N THR A 69 -8.54 -9.12 -17.88
CA THR A 69 -9.97 -9.38 -17.71
C THR A 69 -10.23 -10.82 -17.28
N SER A 70 -9.30 -11.73 -17.56
CA SER A 70 -9.44 -13.13 -17.18
C SER A 70 -8.98 -13.43 -15.76
N ALA A 71 -8.44 -12.45 -15.03
CA ALA A 71 -7.89 -12.70 -13.71
C ALA A 71 -8.97 -13.14 -12.73
N ASN A 72 -8.57 -14.01 -11.81
CA ASN A 72 -9.46 -14.49 -10.76
C ASN A 72 -9.46 -13.50 -9.60
N ILE A 73 -10.32 -12.50 -9.69
CA ILE A 73 -10.42 -11.46 -8.69
C ILE A 73 -11.89 -11.17 -8.45
N GLN A 74 -12.26 -10.92 -7.20
CA GLN A 74 -13.65 -10.73 -6.79
C GLN A 74 -13.74 -9.58 -5.80
N VAL A 75 -14.88 -8.91 -5.79
CA VAL A 75 -15.20 -7.94 -4.75
C VAL A 75 -15.13 -8.66 -3.41
N GLY A 76 -14.47 -8.00 -2.44
CA GLY A 76 -14.25 -8.59 -1.13
C GLY A 76 -12.88 -9.20 -0.94
N ASP A 77 -12.12 -9.39 -2.01
CA ASP A 77 -10.78 -9.93 -1.88
C ASP A 77 -9.90 -8.96 -1.10
N LYS A 78 -9.13 -9.49 -0.16
CA LYS A 78 -8.21 -8.68 0.62
C LYS A 78 -6.88 -8.57 -0.09
N VAL A 79 -6.30 -7.38 0.01
CA VAL A 79 -5.09 -7.01 -0.71
C VAL A 79 -4.02 -6.68 0.32
N PHE A 80 -2.89 -7.36 0.25
CA PHE A 80 -1.77 -7.18 1.19
C PHE A 80 -0.55 -6.73 0.43
N SER A 81 0.33 -6.02 1.12
CA SER A 81 1.62 -5.66 0.52
C SER A 81 2.40 -6.93 0.22
N SER A 82 3.10 -6.95 -0.92
CA SER A 82 3.79 -8.15 -1.36
C SER A 82 5.26 -8.18 -0.97
N GLY A 83 5.81 -7.05 -0.57
CA GLY A 83 7.22 -6.96 -0.24
C GLY A 83 8.12 -6.77 -1.44
N LEU A 84 7.56 -6.76 -2.64
CA LEU A 84 8.35 -6.52 -3.84
C LEU A 84 8.60 -5.02 -3.98
N GLY A 85 9.73 -4.67 -4.56
CA GLY A 85 10.06 -3.27 -4.80
C GLY A 85 10.74 -2.58 -3.64
N GLU A 86 10.89 -3.25 -2.51
CA GLU A 86 11.71 -2.78 -1.39
C GLU A 86 11.14 -1.61 -0.61
N HIS A 87 9.95 -1.11 -0.94
CA HIS A 87 9.43 0.07 -0.26
C HIS A 87 8.56 -0.27 0.93
N PHE A 88 7.87 -1.41 0.87
CA PHE A 88 6.97 -1.82 1.93
C PHE A 88 7.26 -3.26 2.31
N PRO A 89 7.26 -3.57 3.60
CA PRO A 89 7.38 -4.97 4.00
C PRO A 89 6.15 -5.75 3.57
N ALA A 90 6.33 -7.05 3.38
CA ALA A 90 5.24 -7.92 2.94
C ALA A 90 4.25 -8.17 4.07
N GLY A 91 3.01 -8.43 3.70
CA GLY A 91 2.03 -8.98 4.64
C GLY A 91 1.20 -7.97 5.39
N TYR A 92 1.23 -6.71 5.02
CA TYR A 92 0.42 -5.70 5.69
C TYR A 92 -0.79 -5.35 4.84
N LEU A 93 -1.92 -5.19 5.48
CA LEU A 93 -3.19 -4.98 4.78
C LEU A 93 -3.20 -3.62 4.09
N VAL A 94 -3.51 -3.62 2.80
CA VAL A 94 -3.66 -2.42 2.00
C VAL A 94 -5.12 -2.03 1.89
N GLY A 95 -5.96 -3.00 1.59
CA GLY A 95 -7.38 -2.72 1.44
C GLY A 95 -8.15 -3.93 0.96
N THR A 96 -9.35 -3.66 0.47
CA THR A 96 -10.27 -4.70 0.01
C THR A 96 -10.79 -4.30 -1.35
N VAL A 97 -10.85 -5.25 -2.27
CA VAL A 97 -11.39 -5.01 -3.61
C VAL A 97 -12.86 -4.61 -3.47
N SER A 98 -13.20 -3.44 -4.00
CA SER A 98 -14.55 -2.90 -3.87
C SER A 98 -15.31 -2.89 -5.19
N LYS A 99 -14.62 -3.00 -6.32
CA LYS A 99 -15.28 -3.00 -7.62
C LYS A 99 -14.43 -3.78 -8.60
N VAL A 100 -15.10 -4.62 -9.39
CA VAL A 100 -14.46 -5.35 -10.48
C VAL A 100 -15.32 -5.12 -11.72
N SER A 101 -14.74 -4.47 -12.73
CA SER A 101 -15.47 -4.19 -13.96
C SER A 101 -14.68 -4.77 -15.13
N ARG A 102 -15.26 -5.78 -15.77
CA ARG A 102 -14.63 -6.44 -16.89
C ARG A 102 -15.33 -6.03 -18.16
N HIS A 103 -14.61 -5.29 -18.99
CA HIS A 103 -15.16 -4.83 -20.26
C HIS A 103 -14.84 -5.86 -21.33
N THR A 104 -15.81 -6.14 -22.18
CA THR A 104 -15.62 -7.16 -23.18
C THR A 104 -14.61 -6.75 -24.23
N SER A 105 -14.40 -5.48 -24.41
CA SER A 105 -13.49 -4.99 -25.44
C SER A 105 -12.10 -4.63 -24.94
N GLY A 106 -11.87 -4.68 -23.63
CA GLY A 106 -10.60 -4.29 -23.05
C GLY A 106 -9.74 -5.46 -22.68
N GLU A 107 -8.43 -5.24 -22.62
CA GLU A 107 -7.49 -6.24 -22.14
C GLU A 107 -7.46 -6.30 -20.63
N PHE A 108 -7.75 -5.18 -19.97
CA PHE A 108 -7.61 -5.05 -18.53
C PHE A 108 -8.94 -4.71 -17.90
N ALA A 109 -9.17 -5.28 -16.73
CA ALA A 109 -10.33 -4.97 -15.93
C ALA A 109 -10.06 -3.71 -15.13
N GLU A 110 -11.13 -3.00 -14.76
CA GLU A 110 -11.04 -1.88 -13.84
C GLU A 110 -11.33 -2.38 -12.45
N ILE A 111 -10.34 -2.27 -11.58
CA ILE A 111 -10.43 -2.80 -10.23
C ILE A 111 -10.24 -1.67 -9.25
N ASP A 112 -11.24 -1.43 -8.42
CA ASP A 112 -11.12 -0.46 -7.32
C ASP A 112 -10.82 -1.20 -6.03
N VAL A 113 -10.00 -0.56 -5.20
CA VAL A 113 -9.64 -1.07 -3.88
C VAL A 113 -9.98 0.00 -2.86
N ARG A 114 -10.73 -0.39 -1.83
CA ARG A 114 -11.00 0.51 -0.72
C ARG A 114 -9.88 0.39 0.29
N PRO A 115 -9.19 1.47 0.63
CA PRO A 115 -8.10 1.39 1.62
C PRO A 115 -8.63 0.87 2.96
N ALA A 116 -7.84 0.04 3.62
CA ALA A 116 -8.18 -0.42 4.96
C ALA A 116 -7.92 0.68 5.99
N ALA A 117 -6.85 1.43 5.82
CA ALA A 117 -6.53 2.53 6.73
C ALA A 117 -7.45 3.70 6.48
N GLN A 118 -7.62 4.53 7.51
CA GLN A 118 -8.45 5.72 7.38
C GLN A 118 -7.58 6.88 6.94
N LEU A 119 -7.48 7.06 5.64
CA LEU A 119 -6.57 8.06 5.08
C LEU A 119 -7.04 9.48 5.35
N ALA A 120 -8.32 9.65 5.61
CA ALA A 120 -8.87 11.00 5.82
C ALA A 120 -8.68 11.53 7.23
N SER A 121 -8.49 10.68 8.22
CA SER A 121 -8.40 11.15 9.60
C SER A 121 -7.00 11.05 10.20
N GLY A 122 -6.40 9.88 10.22
CA GLY A 122 -5.02 9.76 10.63
C GLY A 122 -4.69 10.12 12.06
N HIS A 123 -5.62 9.89 12.99
CA HIS A 123 -5.39 10.28 14.37
C HIS A 123 -4.36 9.41 15.07
N HIS A 124 -4.31 8.16 14.75
CA HIS A 124 -3.41 7.22 15.43
C HIS A 124 -2.62 6.48 14.38
N VAL A 125 -1.34 6.81 14.26
CA VAL A 125 -0.49 6.19 13.26
C VAL A 125 0.69 5.54 13.95
N VAL A 126 1.15 4.46 13.37
CA VAL A 126 2.34 3.76 13.81
C VAL A 126 3.29 3.71 12.64
N VAL A 127 4.52 4.16 12.87
CA VAL A 127 5.54 4.11 11.83
C VAL A 127 6.28 2.80 11.98
N LEU A 128 6.32 2.04 10.90
CA LEU A 128 6.97 0.74 10.89
C LEU A 128 8.31 0.86 10.20
N PHE A 129 9.35 0.43 10.88
CA PHE A 129 10.66 0.35 10.24
C PHE A 129 10.63 -0.78 9.23
N SER A 130 11.15 -0.51 8.03
CA SER A 130 11.18 -1.53 7.00
C SER A 130 12.05 -2.68 7.46
N GLU A 131 11.75 -3.86 6.95
CA GLU A 131 12.54 -5.03 7.30
C GLU A 131 13.96 -4.91 6.80
N SER A 132 14.13 -4.29 5.64
CA SER A 132 15.47 -4.12 5.14
C SER A 132 16.29 -3.24 6.08
N LEU A 133 15.68 -2.20 6.62
CA LEU A 133 16.36 -1.35 7.57
C LEU A 133 16.69 -2.10 8.84
N ALA A 134 15.74 -2.88 9.33
CA ALA A 134 15.95 -3.66 10.53
C ALA A 134 17.06 -4.69 10.35
N LYS A 135 17.14 -5.28 9.18
CA LYS A 135 18.19 -6.25 8.93
C LYS A 135 19.54 -5.61 8.82
N GLU A 136 19.57 -4.40 8.29
CA GLU A 136 20.83 -3.70 8.18
C GLU A 136 21.39 -3.30 9.51
N GLN A 137 20.53 -2.96 10.44
CA GLN A 137 21.00 -2.54 11.74
C GLN A 137 21.81 -3.58 12.49
N PRO A 138 21.36 -4.81 12.55
CA PRO A 138 22.18 -5.80 13.22
C PRO A 138 23.51 -5.91 12.53
N ASN A 139 23.52 -5.75 11.26
CA ASN A 139 24.77 -5.86 10.55
C ASN A 139 25.68 -4.71 10.80
N ALA A 140 25.13 -3.56 11.01
CA ALA A 140 25.98 -2.42 11.30
C ALA A 140 26.64 -2.55 12.63
N ASN A 141 26.15 -3.41 13.45
CA ASN A 141 26.67 -3.57 14.78
C ASN A 141 27.77 -4.54 14.89
N ARG A 142 28.04 -5.17 13.82
CA ARG A 142 28.96 -6.23 13.96
C ARG A 142 30.29 -5.86 13.82
#